data_9c3ebcb1d2dd4f7b8f8ca7a8715d9813
#
_entry.id   9c3ebcb1d2dd4f7b8f8ca7a8715d9813
#
_cell.length_a   1.000
_cell.length_b   1.000
_cell.length_c   1.000
_cell.angle_alpha   90.00
_cell.angle_beta   90.00
_cell.angle_gamma   90.00
#
_symmetry.space_group_name_H-M   'P 1'
#
loop_
_entity.id
_entity.type
_entity.pdbx_description
1 polymer ?
#
loop_
_entity_poly.entity_id
_entity_poly.type
_entity_poly.pdbx_seq_one_letter_code
_entity_poly.pdbx_strand_id
1 'polypeptide(L)'
;DGELLPYGEPIYYEGEYEYDEEYPLYIQFVECDFKVKPDHIPCIQLKGNGRFVPTEYIKDSNGLVTMCLTSVDIEMLFKQYDVGDYRAIRGYKFKASTELFKDYVYKWNKIKVQASIDGNDGLRTIAKLELNSLYGKLATNPVKQSRMPYLDDDGIVKYKLLNEEYAEAIYLPCGAFITSWARRKTITAA
;
A
#
# COMPACT_ATOMS: atom_id res chain seq x y z
N ASP A 1 5.44 -4.85 14.00
CA ASP A 1 5.68 -4.59 15.43
C ASP A 1 6.24 -3.19 15.63
N GLY A 2 5.43 -2.24 16.12
CA GLY A 2 5.87 -0.91 16.52
C GLY A 2 6.01 0.14 15.41
N GLU A 3 5.60 -0.15 14.19
CA GLU A 3 5.56 0.85 13.13
C GLU A 3 4.36 1.78 13.29
N LEU A 4 4.56 3.06 13.01
CA LEU A 4 3.51 4.07 13.05
C LEU A 4 2.50 3.85 11.91
N LEU A 5 1.22 3.84 12.25
CA LEU A 5 0.12 3.80 11.29
C LEU A 5 -0.75 5.05 11.42
N PRO A 6 -1.23 5.60 10.31
CA PRO A 6 -2.04 6.80 10.32
C PRO A 6 -3.44 6.55 10.87
N TYR A 7 -4.01 7.56 11.55
CA TYR A 7 -5.40 7.56 12.01
C TYR A 7 -6.00 8.96 12.00
N GLY A 8 -7.32 9.01 12.14
CA GLY A 8 -8.07 10.26 12.17
C GLY A 8 -8.21 10.92 10.80
N GLU A 9 -8.73 12.13 10.79
CA GLU A 9 -8.90 12.88 9.56
C GLU A 9 -7.56 13.45 9.08
N PRO A 10 -7.24 13.32 7.78
CA PRO A 10 -6.04 13.90 7.21
C PRO A 10 -6.14 15.41 7.10
N ILE A 11 -5.01 16.09 7.26
CA ILE A 11 -4.89 17.53 6.99
C ILE A 11 -4.19 17.72 5.65
N TYR A 12 -4.86 18.43 4.73
CA TYR A 12 -4.29 18.81 3.45
C TYR A 12 -3.25 19.91 3.60
N TYR A 13 -2.18 19.87 2.79
CA TYR A 13 -1.17 20.93 2.66
C TYR A 13 -0.69 21.05 1.21
N GLU A 14 -0.21 22.23 0.85
CA GLU A 14 0.42 22.49 -0.44
C GLU A 14 1.94 22.58 -0.30
N GLY A 15 2.65 22.24 -1.37
CA GLY A 15 4.11 22.24 -1.38
C GLY A 15 4.72 21.04 -0.66
N GLU A 16 5.86 21.27 -0.06
CA GLU A 16 6.62 20.26 0.68
C GLU A 16 6.09 20.13 2.11
N TYR A 17 6.16 18.89 2.64
CA TYR A 17 5.80 18.63 4.03
C TYR A 17 6.78 19.34 4.98
N GLU A 18 6.24 20.15 5.87
CA GLU A 18 6.97 20.69 7.02
C GLU A 18 6.74 19.79 8.24
N TYR A 19 7.82 19.44 8.92
CA TYR A 19 7.76 18.54 10.08
C TYR A 19 6.76 19.01 11.13
N ASP A 20 5.89 18.10 11.53
CA ASP A 20 4.85 18.34 12.52
C ASP A 20 4.77 17.14 13.48
N GLU A 21 5.10 17.38 14.75
CA GLU A 21 5.13 16.33 15.76
C GLU A 21 3.76 15.68 16.00
N GLU A 22 2.66 16.43 15.83
CA GLU A 22 1.29 15.92 15.96
C GLU A 22 0.89 15.07 14.74
N TYR A 23 1.49 15.36 13.57
CA TYR A 23 1.16 14.71 12.29
C TYR A 23 2.43 14.14 11.61
N PRO A 24 3.10 13.16 12.24
CA PRO A 24 4.43 12.71 11.79
C PRO A 24 4.43 11.87 10.52
N LEU A 25 3.28 11.40 10.07
CA LEU A 25 3.12 10.67 8.83
C LEU A 25 2.47 11.53 7.75
N TYR A 26 2.94 11.39 6.51
CA TYR A 26 2.36 12.11 5.39
C TYR A 26 2.39 11.30 4.09
N ILE A 27 1.48 11.65 3.20
CA ILE A 27 1.45 11.21 1.80
C ILE A 27 1.69 12.44 0.94
N GLN A 28 2.64 12.37 0.03
CA GLN A 28 3.08 13.49 -0.79
C GLN A 28 2.88 13.18 -2.28
N PHE A 29 2.28 14.09 -3.01
CA PHE A 29 2.32 14.11 -4.45
C PHE A 29 3.60 14.81 -4.88
N VAL A 30 4.43 14.09 -5.62
CA VAL A 30 5.74 14.56 -6.07
C VAL A 30 5.87 14.40 -7.58
N GLU A 31 6.67 15.27 -8.17
CA GLU A 31 7.16 15.12 -9.53
C GLU A 31 8.68 15.09 -9.48
N CYS A 32 9.28 14.07 -10.03
CA CYS A 32 10.73 13.93 -10.08
C CYS A 32 11.14 12.96 -11.20
N ASP A 33 12.41 12.99 -11.55
CA ASP A 33 13.09 11.91 -12.23
C ASP A 33 14.02 11.18 -11.26
N PHE A 34 14.27 9.90 -11.51
CA PHE A 34 15.12 9.10 -10.64
C PHE A 34 15.74 7.91 -11.35
N LYS A 35 16.91 7.51 -10.86
CA LYS A 35 17.61 6.32 -11.30
C LYS A 35 18.20 5.58 -10.11
N VAL A 36 18.08 4.23 -10.10
CA VAL A 36 18.60 3.43 -8.99
C VAL A 36 20.12 3.60 -8.89
N LYS A 37 20.61 3.79 -7.67
CA LYS A 37 22.05 3.88 -7.38
C LYS A 37 22.75 2.55 -7.67
N PRO A 38 24.05 2.56 -8.03
CA PRO A 38 24.83 1.33 -8.12
C PRO A 38 24.71 0.49 -6.85
N ASP A 39 24.57 -0.82 -7.00
CA ASP A 39 24.47 -1.80 -5.91
C ASP A 39 23.27 -1.58 -4.94
N HIS A 40 22.24 -0.84 -5.40
CA HIS A 40 21.00 -0.64 -4.64
C HIS A 40 19.82 -1.36 -5.30
N ILE A 41 18.78 -1.61 -4.50
CA ILE A 41 17.59 -2.38 -4.93
C ILE A 41 16.48 -1.41 -5.33
N PRO A 42 15.89 -1.55 -6.54
CA PRO A 42 14.77 -0.72 -6.94
C PRO A 42 13.54 -1.02 -6.06
N CYS A 43 12.86 0.02 -5.60
CA CYS A 43 11.73 -0.08 -4.67
C CYS A 43 10.50 0.72 -5.08
N ILE A 44 10.59 1.55 -6.11
CA ILE A 44 9.47 2.35 -6.61
C ILE A 44 8.75 1.62 -7.72
N GLN A 45 7.42 1.63 -7.65
CA GLN A 45 6.53 1.07 -8.66
C GLN A 45 5.73 2.19 -9.31
N LEU A 46 5.73 2.24 -10.64
CA LEU A 46 4.82 3.07 -11.41
C LEU A 46 3.70 2.20 -11.95
N LYS A 47 2.46 2.63 -11.74
CA LYS A 47 1.30 1.91 -12.26
C LYS A 47 1.22 2.10 -13.78
N GLY A 48 1.39 1.01 -14.53
CA GLY A 48 1.14 1.02 -15.98
C GLY A 48 -0.33 1.22 -16.32
N ASN A 49 -0.62 1.74 -17.51
CA ASN A 49 -1.97 2.04 -17.99
C ASN A 49 -2.81 0.79 -18.35
N GLY A 50 -2.31 -0.43 -18.13
CA GLY A 50 -2.98 -1.68 -18.46
C GLY A 50 -3.43 -2.46 -17.23
N ARG A 51 -4.65 -3.07 -17.29
CA ARG A 51 -5.21 -3.90 -16.21
C ARG A 51 -4.38 -5.14 -15.84
N PHE A 52 -3.46 -5.55 -16.71
CA PHE A 52 -2.68 -6.79 -16.60
C PHE A 52 -1.17 -6.59 -16.80
N VAL A 53 -0.70 -5.36 -16.77
CA VAL A 53 0.75 -5.12 -16.84
C VAL A 53 1.34 -5.45 -15.47
N PRO A 54 2.33 -6.35 -15.37
CA PRO A 54 3.03 -6.61 -14.13
C PRO A 54 3.58 -5.30 -13.58
N THR A 55 3.36 -5.05 -12.30
CA THR A 55 3.94 -3.88 -11.64
C THR A 55 5.36 -4.23 -11.28
N GLU A 56 6.29 -3.78 -12.09
CA GLU A 56 7.72 -3.97 -11.84
C GLU A 56 8.29 -2.82 -11.02
N TYR A 57 9.33 -3.11 -10.25
CA TYR A 57 10.14 -2.08 -9.62
C TYR A 57 11.02 -1.42 -10.67
N ILE A 58 10.94 -0.11 -10.75
CA ILE A 58 11.54 0.68 -11.83
C ILE A 58 12.97 1.05 -11.43
N LYS A 59 13.92 0.80 -12.34
CA LYS A 59 15.33 1.18 -12.19
C LYS A 59 15.60 2.61 -12.62
N ASP A 60 14.87 3.11 -13.60
CA ASP A 60 15.03 4.44 -14.18
C ASP A 60 13.64 4.96 -14.61
N SER A 61 13.30 6.16 -14.21
CA SER A 61 12.00 6.76 -14.57
C SER A 61 11.93 7.18 -16.03
N ASN A 62 13.10 7.31 -16.70
CA ASN A 62 13.22 7.79 -18.08
C ASN A 62 12.56 9.17 -18.31
N GLY A 63 12.73 10.07 -17.36
CA GLY A 63 12.18 11.41 -17.36
C GLY A 63 11.28 11.70 -16.15
N LEU A 64 10.68 12.88 -16.14
CA LEU A 64 9.82 13.33 -15.07
C LEU A 64 8.56 12.47 -14.95
N VAL A 65 8.27 12.02 -13.74
CA VAL A 65 7.06 11.27 -13.41
C VAL A 65 6.37 11.87 -12.19
N THR A 66 5.05 11.87 -12.22
CA THR A 66 4.25 12.27 -11.06
C THR A 66 3.82 11.04 -10.26
N MET A 67 4.08 11.05 -8.97
CA MET A 67 3.80 9.95 -8.05
C MET A 67 3.11 10.44 -6.79
N CYS A 68 2.42 9.52 -6.12
CA CYS A 68 1.88 9.72 -4.78
C CYS A 68 2.59 8.72 -3.85
N LEU A 69 3.41 9.21 -2.95
CA LEU A 69 4.28 8.41 -2.08
C LEU A 69 3.97 8.68 -0.62
N THR A 70 4.07 7.63 0.21
CA THR A 70 4.09 7.80 1.67
C THR A 70 5.44 8.37 2.12
N SER A 71 5.51 8.95 3.32
CA SER A 71 6.78 9.40 3.92
C SER A 71 7.83 8.29 3.95
N VAL A 72 7.42 7.04 4.18
CA VAL A 72 8.28 5.86 4.17
C VAL A 72 8.84 5.56 2.79
N ASP A 73 8.02 5.69 1.73
CA ASP A 73 8.46 5.48 0.35
C ASP A 73 9.38 6.62 -0.12
N ILE A 74 9.17 7.84 0.34
CA ILE A 74 10.05 8.99 0.06
C ILE A 74 11.44 8.77 0.67
N GLU A 75 11.51 8.31 1.92
CA GLU A 75 12.79 7.94 2.54
C GLU A 75 13.51 6.86 1.72
N MET A 76 12.79 5.84 1.26
CA MET A 76 13.36 4.79 0.43
C MET A 76 13.79 5.30 -0.95
N LEU A 77 13.02 6.21 -1.55
CA LEU A 77 13.37 6.84 -2.83
C LEU A 77 14.75 7.52 -2.71
N PHE A 78 14.94 8.40 -1.75
CA PHE A 78 16.23 9.09 -1.59
C PHE A 78 17.37 8.16 -1.14
N LYS A 79 17.07 7.07 -0.43
CA LYS A 79 18.07 6.08 -0.04
C LYS A 79 18.55 5.23 -1.21
N GLN A 80 17.64 4.77 -2.07
CA GLN A 80 17.91 3.76 -3.10
C GLN A 80 18.21 4.37 -4.48
N TYR A 81 17.82 5.62 -4.72
CA TYR A 81 17.93 6.26 -6.03
C TYR A 81 18.69 7.58 -5.96
N ASP A 82 19.35 7.91 -7.07
CA ASP A 82 19.73 9.27 -7.41
C ASP A 82 18.46 9.95 -7.95
N VAL A 83 18.04 11.01 -7.29
CA VAL A 83 16.80 11.74 -7.58
C VAL A 83 17.15 13.11 -8.11
N GLY A 84 16.66 13.43 -9.32
CA GLY A 84 16.76 14.75 -9.92
C GLY A 84 15.41 15.45 -9.97
N ASP A 85 15.43 16.75 -10.22
CA ASP A 85 14.27 17.62 -10.43
C ASP A 85 13.07 17.35 -9.49
N TYR A 86 13.36 17.09 -8.21
CA TYR A 86 12.35 16.80 -7.22
C TYR A 86 11.51 18.02 -6.88
N ARG A 87 10.20 17.90 -7.07
CA ARG A 87 9.22 18.91 -6.71
C ARG A 87 8.07 18.30 -5.92
N ALA A 88 7.93 18.71 -4.68
CA ALA A 88 6.75 18.43 -3.88
C ALA A 88 5.58 19.34 -4.32
N ILE A 89 4.42 18.75 -4.60
CA ILE A 89 3.27 19.47 -5.14
C ILE A 89 2.26 19.77 -4.05
N ARG A 90 1.81 18.75 -3.35
CA ARG A 90 0.80 18.80 -2.28
C ARG A 90 0.76 17.48 -1.54
N GLY A 91 0.12 17.44 -0.40
CA GLY A 91 -0.01 16.21 0.33
C GLY A 91 -1.09 16.21 1.41
N TYR A 92 -1.08 15.14 2.18
CA TYR A 92 -1.92 14.97 3.36
C TYR A 92 -1.06 14.49 4.51
N LYS A 93 -1.19 15.10 5.68
CA LYS A 93 -0.50 14.69 6.90
C LYS A 93 -1.48 14.04 7.88
N PHE A 94 -0.99 13.12 8.70
CA PHE A 94 -1.79 12.24 9.55
C PHE A 94 -1.23 12.17 10.96
N LYS A 95 -2.12 12.10 11.94
CA LYS A 95 -1.79 11.58 13.26
C LYS A 95 -1.37 10.12 13.15
N ALA A 96 -0.52 9.67 14.05
CA ALA A 96 0.03 8.32 13.98
C ALA A 96 0.01 7.62 15.34
N SER A 97 -0.16 6.28 15.29
CA SER A 97 -0.11 5.42 16.47
C SER A 97 0.48 4.07 16.14
N THR A 98 1.16 3.47 17.11
CA THR A 98 1.63 2.07 17.05
C THR A 98 0.61 1.07 17.60
N GLU A 99 -0.47 1.56 18.22
CA GLU A 99 -1.40 0.75 19.02
C GLU A 99 -2.70 0.38 18.32
N LEU A 100 -2.98 0.94 17.12
CA LEU A 100 -4.30 0.86 16.45
C LEU A 100 -4.84 -0.57 16.31
N PHE A 101 -3.99 -1.54 16.03
CA PHE A 101 -4.38 -2.93 15.79
C PHE A 101 -3.68 -3.93 16.69
N LYS A 102 -2.98 -3.46 17.71
CA LYS A 102 -2.13 -4.27 18.58
C LYS A 102 -2.88 -5.44 19.21
N ASP A 103 -4.01 -5.19 19.83
CA ASP A 103 -4.78 -6.23 20.52
C ASP A 103 -5.34 -7.26 19.54
N TYR A 104 -5.81 -6.80 18.36
CA TYR A 104 -6.31 -7.68 17.30
C TYR A 104 -5.18 -8.59 16.78
N VAL A 105 -4.05 -8.00 16.43
CA VAL A 105 -2.89 -8.74 15.90
C VAL A 105 -2.33 -9.69 16.94
N TYR A 106 -2.21 -9.26 18.20
CA TYR A 106 -1.75 -10.10 19.30
C TYR A 106 -2.67 -11.30 19.52
N LYS A 107 -3.99 -11.08 19.59
CA LYS A 107 -4.98 -12.14 19.75
C LYS A 107 -4.88 -13.20 18.66
N TRP A 108 -4.92 -12.79 17.41
CA TRP A 108 -4.93 -13.74 16.30
C TRP A 108 -3.57 -14.41 16.07
N ASN A 109 -2.47 -13.71 16.35
CA ASN A 109 -1.15 -14.32 16.29
C ASN A 109 -0.97 -15.39 17.39
N LYS A 110 -1.43 -15.13 18.60
CA LYS A 110 -1.43 -16.12 19.70
C LYS A 110 -2.23 -17.37 19.33
N ILE A 111 -3.44 -17.19 18.78
CA ILE A 111 -4.28 -18.31 18.31
C ILE A 111 -3.56 -19.10 17.22
N LYS A 112 -2.96 -18.42 16.23
CA LYS A 112 -2.22 -19.05 15.13
C LYS A 112 -1.06 -19.90 15.62
N VAL A 113 -0.27 -19.38 16.58
CA VAL A 113 0.87 -20.10 17.16
C VAL A 113 0.40 -21.31 17.95
N GLN A 114 -0.62 -21.14 18.81
CA GLN A 114 -1.16 -22.26 19.60
C GLN A 114 -1.74 -23.36 18.72
N ALA A 115 -2.53 -22.98 17.70
CA ALA A 115 -3.07 -23.95 16.73
C ALA A 115 -1.97 -24.72 15.98
N SER A 116 -0.82 -24.08 15.72
CA SER A 116 0.33 -24.79 15.13
C SER A 116 0.96 -25.82 16.08
N ILE A 117 1.03 -25.49 17.37
CA ILE A 117 1.54 -26.42 18.41
C ILE A 117 0.59 -27.60 18.58
N ASP A 118 -0.71 -27.35 18.58
CA ASP A 118 -1.75 -28.35 18.79
C ASP A 118 -2.03 -29.20 17.52
N GLY A 119 -1.36 -28.91 16.39
CA GLY A 119 -1.60 -29.59 15.12
C GLY A 119 -2.98 -29.30 14.49
N ASN A 120 -3.65 -28.19 14.91
CA ASN A 120 -4.95 -27.81 14.41
C ASN A 120 -4.81 -26.89 13.18
N ASP A 121 -4.65 -27.48 12.00
CA ASP A 121 -4.47 -26.75 10.74
C ASP A 121 -5.70 -25.89 10.36
N GLY A 122 -6.90 -26.33 10.73
CA GLY A 122 -8.13 -25.57 10.48
C GLY A 122 -8.13 -24.23 11.23
N LEU A 123 -7.90 -24.26 12.54
CA LEU A 123 -7.84 -23.05 13.37
C LEU A 123 -6.64 -22.16 13.00
N ARG A 124 -5.49 -22.74 12.67
CA ARG A 124 -4.32 -22.02 12.16
C ARG A 124 -4.64 -21.26 10.88
N THR A 125 -5.36 -21.90 9.96
CA THR A 125 -5.78 -21.27 8.69
C THR A 125 -6.76 -20.12 8.94
N ILE A 126 -7.74 -20.28 9.81
CA ILE A 126 -8.67 -19.21 10.18
C ILE A 126 -7.91 -18.02 10.78
N ALA A 127 -7.03 -18.26 11.73
CA ALA A 127 -6.25 -17.20 12.35
C ALA A 127 -5.35 -16.44 11.34
N LYS A 128 -4.78 -17.16 10.35
CA LYS A 128 -4.04 -16.55 9.25
C LYS A 128 -4.94 -15.69 8.35
N LEU A 129 -6.14 -16.16 8.05
CA LEU A 129 -7.11 -15.41 7.25
C LEU A 129 -7.55 -14.14 7.97
N GLU A 130 -7.80 -14.19 9.26
CA GLU A 130 -8.16 -13.02 10.07
C GLU A 130 -7.05 -11.96 10.04
N LEU A 131 -5.79 -12.35 10.28
CA LEU A 131 -4.65 -11.42 10.20
C LEU A 131 -4.50 -10.77 8.83
N ASN A 132 -4.71 -11.53 7.75
CA ASN A 132 -4.62 -11.00 6.38
C ASN A 132 -5.83 -10.15 6.00
N SER A 133 -7.02 -10.47 6.52
CA SER A 133 -8.26 -9.76 6.24
C SER A 133 -8.23 -8.32 6.74
N LEU A 134 -7.59 -8.06 7.86
CA LEU A 134 -7.44 -6.70 8.39
C LEU A 134 -6.80 -5.77 7.36
N TYR A 135 -5.63 -6.16 6.85
CA TYR A 135 -4.94 -5.40 5.82
C TYR A 135 -5.76 -5.32 4.51
N GLY A 136 -6.24 -6.46 4.03
CA GLY A 136 -7.02 -6.53 2.78
C GLY A 136 -8.24 -5.63 2.81
N LYS A 137 -8.91 -5.52 3.95
CA LYS A 137 -10.08 -4.66 4.12
C LYS A 137 -9.71 -3.17 4.09
N LEU A 138 -8.63 -2.77 4.75
CA LEU A 138 -8.14 -1.39 4.76
C LEU A 138 -7.67 -0.92 3.38
N ALA A 139 -7.10 -1.81 2.57
CA ALA A 139 -6.57 -1.53 1.24
C ALA A 139 -7.58 -1.81 0.10
N THR A 140 -8.84 -2.12 0.42
CA THR A 140 -9.85 -2.44 -0.60
C THR A 140 -10.15 -1.20 -1.46
N ASN A 141 -10.11 -1.39 -2.79
CA ASN A 141 -10.55 -0.36 -3.73
C ASN A 141 -12.05 -0.11 -3.56
N PRO A 142 -12.49 1.11 -3.25
CA PRO A 142 -13.90 1.43 -3.12
C PRO A 142 -14.67 1.32 -4.45
N VAL A 143 -13.99 1.44 -5.58
CA VAL A 143 -14.61 1.27 -6.90
C VAL A 143 -14.65 -0.21 -7.23
N LYS A 144 -15.84 -0.78 -7.29
CA LYS A 144 -16.08 -2.17 -7.66
C LYS A 144 -16.75 -2.24 -9.03
N GLN A 145 -16.30 -3.16 -9.85
CA GLN A 145 -16.94 -3.45 -11.13
C GLN A 145 -17.09 -4.95 -11.27
N SER A 146 -18.34 -5.41 -11.17
CA SER A 146 -18.69 -6.81 -11.30
C SER A 146 -18.69 -7.24 -12.77
N ARG A 147 -18.49 -8.53 -13.00
CA ARG A 147 -18.59 -9.15 -14.32
C ARG A 147 -19.73 -10.14 -14.31
N MET A 148 -20.64 -10.01 -15.27
CA MET A 148 -21.74 -10.93 -15.45
C MET A 148 -21.41 -11.90 -16.60
N PRO A 149 -21.41 -13.22 -16.36
CA PRO A 149 -21.23 -14.20 -17.41
C PRO A 149 -22.47 -14.22 -18.32
N TYR A 150 -22.26 -14.40 -19.61
CA TYR A 150 -23.32 -14.67 -20.62
C TYR A 150 -22.78 -15.61 -21.65
N LEU A 151 -23.70 -16.29 -22.34
CA LEU A 151 -23.37 -17.09 -23.52
C LEU A 151 -23.49 -16.20 -24.77
N ASP A 152 -22.48 -16.25 -25.63
CA ASP A 152 -22.57 -15.63 -26.93
C ASP A 152 -23.35 -16.52 -27.92
N ASP A 153 -23.50 -16.08 -29.18
CA ASP A 153 -24.25 -16.78 -30.24
C ASP A 153 -23.61 -18.12 -30.58
N ASP A 154 -22.33 -18.32 -30.29
CA ASP A 154 -21.60 -19.59 -30.54
C ASP A 154 -21.63 -20.51 -29.29
N GLY A 155 -22.34 -20.14 -28.22
CA GLY A 155 -22.44 -20.90 -26.97
C GLY A 155 -21.19 -20.81 -26.09
N ILE A 156 -20.31 -19.84 -26.33
CA ILE A 156 -19.09 -19.61 -25.54
C ILE A 156 -19.40 -18.65 -24.37
N VAL A 157 -18.93 -19.00 -23.17
CA VAL A 157 -19.08 -18.15 -22.01
C VAL A 157 -18.17 -16.90 -22.13
N LYS A 158 -18.77 -15.74 -22.19
CA LYS A 158 -18.14 -14.43 -22.17
C LYS A 158 -18.56 -13.64 -20.94
N TYR A 159 -17.84 -12.57 -20.63
CA TYR A 159 -18.11 -11.73 -19.46
C TYR A 159 -18.39 -10.28 -19.89
N LYS A 160 -19.56 -9.78 -19.49
CA LYS A 160 -19.93 -8.37 -19.62
C LYS A 160 -19.57 -7.62 -18.35
N LEU A 161 -18.92 -6.46 -18.48
CA LEU A 161 -18.70 -5.56 -17.36
C LEU A 161 -20.03 -4.87 -16.99
N LEU A 162 -20.37 -4.90 -15.73
CA LEU A 162 -21.48 -4.12 -15.17
C LEU A 162 -21.03 -2.69 -14.86
N ASN A 163 -21.97 -1.85 -14.48
CA ASN A 163 -21.66 -0.49 -14.03
C ASN A 163 -20.74 -0.51 -12.80
N GLU A 164 -19.96 0.53 -12.66
CA GLU A 164 -19.15 0.73 -11.46
C GLU A 164 -20.06 1.04 -10.27
N GLU A 165 -19.79 0.38 -9.16
CA GLU A 165 -20.43 0.60 -7.87
C GLU A 165 -19.40 1.18 -6.91
N TYR A 166 -19.77 2.20 -6.17
CA TYR A 166 -18.92 2.82 -5.17
C TYR A 166 -19.30 2.31 -3.79
N ALA A 167 -18.39 1.55 -3.17
CA ALA A 167 -18.50 1.17 -1.77
C ALA A 167 -17.86 2.27 -0.89
N GLU A 168 -18.27 2.34 0.37
CA GLU A 168 -17.57 3.19 1.33
C GLU A 168 -16.10 2.79 1.43
N ALA A 169 -15.21 3.77 1.24
CA ALA A 169 -13.79 3.59 1.50
C ALA A 169 -13.60 3.44 3.02
N ILE A 170 -12.90 2.36 3.43
CA ILE A 170 -12.54 2.20 4.83
C ILE A 170 -11.45 3.23 5.12
N TYR A 171 -10.27 2.92 5.45
CA TYR A 171 -9.24 3.92 5.70
C TYR A 171 -7.98 3.59 4.88
N LEU A 172 -8.01 3.95 3.62
CA LEU A 172 -6.95 3.64 2.64
C LEU A 172 -5.53 4.03 3.08
N PRO A 173 -5.31 5.17 3.78
CA PRO A 173 -3.97 5.53 4.26
C PRO A 173 -3.30 4.42 5.09
N CYS A 174 -4.02 3.73 5.97
CA CYS A 174 -3.45 2.60 6.71
C CYS A 174 -2.93 1.50 5.77
N GLY A 175 -3.69 1.14 4.74
CA GLY A 175 -3.27 0.13 3.75
C GLY A 175 -2.01 0.56 3.00
N ALA A 176 -1.91 1.83 2.62
CA ALA A 176 -0.73 2.40 1.98
C ALA A 176 0.51 2.31 2.87
N PHE A 177 0.42 2.74 4.13
CA PHE A 177 1.55 2.68 5.06
C PHE A 177 1.96 1.26 5.43
N ILE A 178 1.01 0.32 5.61
CA ILE A 178 1.33 -1.09 5.85
C ILE A 178 2.17 -1.67 4.71
N THR A 179 1.82 -1.38 3.45
CA THR A 179 2.60 -1.84 2.29
C THR A 179 3.96 -1.17 2.19
N SER A 180 4.06 0.12 2.49
CA SER A 180 5.33 0.85 2.48
C SER A 180 6.29 0.34 3.56
N TRP A 181 5.80 0.09 4.78
CA TRP A 181 6.59 -0.52 5.86
C TRP A 181 7.04 -1.94 5.51
N ALA A 182 6.17 -2.77 4.92
CA ALA A 182 6.53 -4.11 4.48
C ALA A 182 7.62 -4.08 3.40
N ARG A 183 7.50 -3.18 2.43
CA ARG A 183 8.51 -2.95 1.38
C ARG A 183 9.84 -2.53 1.98
N ARG A 184 9.85 -1.54 2.89
CA ARG A 184 11.05 -1.08 3.58
C ARG A 184 11.75 -2.22 4.33
N LYS A 185 11.01 -3.03 5.10
CA LYS A 185 11.58 -4.18 5.81
C LYS A 185 12.20 -5.20 4.86
N THR A 186 11.53 -5.51 3.76
CA THR A 186 12.04 -6.46 2.76
C THR A 186 13.33 -5.96 2.11
N ILE A 187 13.35 -4.71 1.67
CA ILE A 187 14.51 -4.13 0.98
C ILE A 187 15.69 -3.90 1.94
N THR A 188 15.42 -3.58 3.19
CA THR A 188 16.49 -3.40 4.19
C THR A 188 17.12 -4.72 4.61
N ALA A 189 16.40 -5.85 4.46
CA ALA A 189 16.88 -7.18 4.81
C ALA A 189 17.59 -7.91 3.65
N ALA A 190 17.53 -7.38 2.44
CA ALA A 190 18.13 -7.96 1.23
C ALA A 190 19.53 -7.40 0.97
#